data_84db497f584298190ceaba3823dc86a8
#
_entry.id   84db497f584298190ceaba3823dc86a8
#
_cell.length_a   1.000
_cell.length_b   1.000
_cell.length_c   1.000
_cell.angle_alpha   90.00
_cell.angle_beta   90.00
_cell.angle_gamma   90.00
#
_symmetry.space_group_name_H-M   'P 1'
#
loop_
_entity.id
_entity.type
_entity.pdbx_description
1 polymer ?
#
loop_
_entity_poly.entity_id
_entity_poly.type
_entity_poly.pdbx_seq_one_letter_code
_entity_poly.pdbx_strand_id
1 'polypeptide(L)'
;MLKKNPQNPQHLVLASASPRRLDLLGQIHIIPDQILPADSDETPHYHERPNDYALRMACEKALLVAKRLASARASAFILAGDTVVAAGRRILPKAETEQQARASLSILSGRRHRVYGGIALCLPDGSLRQRLVTSHVRFRRLSALDVDHYIDMGDWQGKAGGYAIQGLAARFIRAIDGSYSNIVGFSLYDVAAMLDAAGWRGAEQLPSQSPPSK
;
A
#
# COMPACT_ATOMS: atom_id res chain seq x y z
N MET A 1 0.48 -0.91 -29.38
CA MET A 1 1.30 -0.13 -28.42
C MET A 1 0.92 1.34 -28.54
N LEU A 2 0.07 1.84 -27.67
CA LEU A 2 -0.26 3.27 -27.61
C LEU A 2 0.98 4.01 -27.11
N LYS A 3 1.51 4.92 -27.92
CA LYS A 3 2.61 5.80 -27.53
C LYS A 3 2.09 6.75 -26.45
N LYS A 4 2.41 6.48 -25.18
CA LYS A 4 2.07 7.34 -24.04
C LYS A 4 2.85 8.64 -24.18
N ASN A 5 2.12 9.76 -24.16
CA ASN A 5 2.72 11.09 -24.23
C ASN A 5 3.21 11.47 -22.82
N PRO A 6 4.53 11.61 -22.56
CA PRO A 6 5.06 11.95 -21.26
C PRO A 6 4.69 13.37 -20.77
N GLN A 7 4.08 14.18 -21.62
CA GLN A 7 3.57 15.51 -21.29
C GLN A 7 2.07 15.51 -20.94
N ASN A 8 1.42 14.33 -20.90
CA ASN A 8 0.03 14.26 -20.50
C ASN A 8 -0.10 14.52 -18.99
N PRO A 9 -0.88 15.53 -18.54
CA PRO A 9 -1.12 15.78 -17.12
C PRO A 9 -1.86 14.65 -16.38
N GLN A 10 -2.28 13.63 -17.10
CA GLN A 10 -2.92 12.41 -16.60
C GLN A 10 -1.95 11.26 -16.33
N HIS A 11 -0.64 11.47 -16.53
CA HIS A 11 0.39 10.44 -16.29
C HIS A 11 0.43 10.04 -14.81
N LEU A 12 0.23 8.75 -14.52
CA LEU A 12 0.24 8.20 -13.16
C LEU A 12 1.51 7.39 -12.92
N VAL A 13 2.24 7.74 -11.87
CA VAL A 13 3.42 7.03 -11.39
C VAL A 13 3.12 6.36 -10.07
N LEU A 14 3.40 5.06 -9.95
CA LEU A 14 3.34 4.32 -8.70
C LEU A 14 4.72 4.35 -8.02
N ALA A 15 4.83 5.08 -6.91
CA ALA A 15 6.05 5.19 -6.11
C ALA A 15 6.15 4.02 -5.10
N SER A 16 6.15 2.77 -5.60
CA SER A 16 6.20 1.59 -4.75
C SER A 16 6.80 0.39 -5.48
N ALA A 17 7.65 -0.38 -4.79
CA ALA A 17 8.18 -1.66 -5.26
C ALA A 17 7.23 -2.84 -4.97
N SER A 18 6.12 -2.62 -4.28
CA SER A 18 5.22 -3.70 -3.86
C SER A 18 4.37 -4.21 -5.03
N PRO A 19 4.55 -5.47 -5.48
CA PRO A 19 3.72 -6.05 -6.54
C PRO A 19 2.25 -6.11 -6.13
N ARG A 20 1.96 -6.35 -4.83
CA ARG A 20 0.58 -6.39 -4.31
C ARG A 20 -0.17 -5.06 -4.50
N ARG A 21 0.52 -3.91 -4.42
CA ARG A 21 -0.11 -2.62 -4.69
C ARG A 21 -0.44 -2.45 -6.16
N LEU A 22 0.42 -2.93 -7.03
CA LEU A 22 0.15 -2.93 -8.47
C LEU A 22 -1.05 -3.84 -8.80
N ASP A 23 -1.08 -5.06 -8.24
CA ASP A 23 -2.18 -5.99 -8.42
C ASP A 23 -3.52 -5.42 -7.92
N LEU A 24 -3.50 -4.75 -6.77
CA LEU A 24 -4.68 -4.08 -6.21
C LEU A 24 -5.21 -2.99 -7.15
N LEU A 25 -4.33 -2.13 -7.68
CA LEU A 25 -4.73 -1.09 -8.63
C LEU A 25 -5.34 -1.71 -9.90
N GLY A 26 -4.78 -2.83 -10.38
CA GLY A 26 -5.32 -3.59 -11.50
C GLY A 26 -6.74 -4.08 -11.29
N GLN A 27 -7.14 -4.42 -10.04
CA GLN A 27 -8.51 -4.86 -9.71
C GLN A 27 -9.58 -3.78 -9.98
N ILE A 28 -9.19 -2.52 -9.95
CA ILE A 28 -10.07 -1.37 -10.24
C ILE A 28 -9.66 -0.66 -11.55
N HIS A 29 -8.98 -1.37 -12.44
CA HIS A 29 -8.54 -0.90 -13.75
C HIS A 29 -7.66 0.35 -13.72
N ILE A 30 -6.99 0.64 -12.61
CA ILE A 30 -5.98 1.68 -12.52
C ILE A 30 -4.63 1.07 -12.89
N ILE A 31 -4.11 1.47 -14.05
CA ILE A 31 -2.82 1.01 -14.56
C ILE A 31 -1.84 2.17 -14.51
N PRO A 32 -0.85 2.16 -13.60
CA PRO A 32 0.18 3.18 -13.59
C PRO A 32 0.97 3.17 -14.89
N ASP A 33 1.30 4.35 -15.39
CA ASP A 33 2.15 4.49 -16.59
C ASP A 33 3.60 4.12 -16.31
N GLN A 34 4.03 4.31 -15.07
CA GLN A 34 5.38 4.03 -14.63
C GLN A 34 5.39 3.54 -13.17
N ILE A 35 6.31 2.63 -12.88
CA ILE A 35 6.62 2.19 -11.51
C ILE A 35 8.01 2.70 -11.17
N LEU A 36 8.09 3.58 -10.16
CA LEU A 36 9.34 4.17 -9.67
C LEU A 36 9.42 3.97 -8.15
N PRO A 37 10.05 2.89 -7.68
CA PRO A 37 10.24 2.69 -6.25
C PRO A 37 11.00 3.86 -5.61
N ALA A 38 10.51 4.32 -4.46
CA ALA A 38 11.22 5.28 -3.63
C ALA A 38 12.24 4.53 -2.77
N ASP A 39 13.48 4.96 -2.83
CA ASP A 39 14.53 4.54 -1.89
C ASP A 39 14.52 5.52 -0.72
N SER A 40 13.75 5.18 0.32
CA SER A 40 13.56 6.01 1.52
C SER A 40 14.06 5.29 2.75
N ASP A 41 14.58 6.06 3.72
CA ASP A 41 14.85 5.53 5.06
C ASP A 41 13.53 5.20 5.77
N GLU A 42 13.31 3.91 6.00
CA GLU A 42 12.11 3.40 6.67
C GLU A 42 12.32 3.29 8.21
N THR A 43 13.27 3.99 8.79
CA THR A 43 13.49 3.98 10.24
C THR A 43 12.41 4.82 10.95
N PRO A 44 11.65 4.25 11.90
CA PRO A 44 10.71 5.04 12.72
C PRO A 44 11.46 6.06 13.57
N HIS A 45 10.90 7.27 13.72
CA HIS A 45 11.43 8.27 14.63
C HIS A 45 11.23 7.84 16.10
N TYR A 46 12.03 8.41 16.99
CA TYR A 46 11.90 8.15 18.42
C TYR A 46 10.49 8.45 18.91
N HIS A 47 9.85 7.48 19.56
CA HIS A 47 8.44 7.54 20.04
C HIS A 47 7.37 7.80 18.96
N GLU A 48 7.67 7.66 17.69
CA GLU A 48 6.70 7.84 16.62
C GLU A 48 5.54 6.84 16.74
N ARG A 49 4.31 7.33 16.60
CA ARG A 49 3.13 6.47 16.63
C ARG A 49 3.00 5.72 15.30
N PRO A 50 2.49 4.45 15.32
CA PRO A 50 2.36 3.66 14.10
C PRO A 50 1.53 4.32 12.97
N ASN A 51 0.51 5.10 13.32
CA ASN A 51 -0.32 5.84 12.38
C ASN A 51 0.44 7.00 11.73
N ASP A 52 1.21 7.75 12.53
CA ASP A 52 1.99 8.89 12.06
C ASP A 52 3.13 8.39 11.17
N TYR A 53 3.78 7.30 11.57
CA TYR A 53 4.82 6.64 10.79
C TYR A 53 4.31 6.16 9.42
N ALA A 54 3.14 5.48 9.35
CA ALA A 54 2.58 5.01 8.10
C ALA A 54 2.30 6.16 7.13
N LEU A 55 1.76 7.28 7.65
CA LEU A 55 1.43 8.45 6.86
C LEU A 55 2.69 9.19 6.39
N ARG A 56 3.66 9.40 7.29
CA ARG A 56 4.96 10.02 6.96
C ARG A 56 5.67 9.24 5.86
N MET A 57 5.78 7.91 5.99
CA MET A 57 6.42 7.07 4.99
C MET A 57 5.77 7.16 3.61
N ALA A 58 4.45 7.19 3.56
CA ALA A 58 3.74 7.37 2.29
C ALA A 58 4.06 8.73 1.66
N CYS A 59 4.05 9.81 2.45
CA CYS A 59 4.37 11.16 1.98
C CYS A 59 5.80 11.30 1.50
N GLU A 60 6.77 10.81 2.27
CA GLU A 60 8.19 10.87 1.90
C GLU A 60 8.46 10.11 0.60
N LYS A 61 7.86 8.92 0.43
CA LYS A 61 7.97 8.15 -0.83
C LYS A 61 7.42 8.92 -2.01
N ALA A 62 6.26 9.57 -1.88
CA ALA A 62 5.70 10.38 -2.94
C ALA A 62 6.59 11.56 -3.30
N LEU A 63 7.07 12.29 -2.29
CA LEU A 63 7.90 13.48 -2.47
C LEU A 63 9.28 13.16 -3.05
N LEU A 64 9.91 12.04 -2.66
CA LEU A 64 11.18 11.59 -3.23
C LEU A 64 11.05 11.32 -4.74
N VAL A 65 9.98 10.64 -5.15
CA VAL A 65 9.73 10.39 -6.58
C VAL A 65 9.35 11.68 -7.30
N ALA A 66 8.57 12.57 -6.69
CA ALA A 66 8.24 13.88 -7.25
C ALA A 66 9.51 14.70 -7.53
N LYS A 67 10.45 14.72 -6.59
CA LYS A 67 11.75 15.41 -6.76
C LYS A 67 12.56 14.82 -7.93
N ARG A 68 12.59 13.50 -8.08
CA ARG A 68 13.27 12.84 -9.21
C ARG A 68 12.65 13.22 -10.55
N LEU A 69 11.31 13.24 -10.64
CA LEU A 69 10.59 13.60 -11.86
C LEU A 69 10.68 15.10 -12.20
N ALA A 70 10.64 15.98 -11.21
CA ALA A 70 10.83 17.41 -11.41
C ALA A 70 12.19 17.71 -12.03
N SER A 71 13.24 16.99 -11.62
CA SER A 71 14.58 17.11 -12.21
C SER A 71 14.59 16.70 -13.69
N ALA A 72 13.72 15.81 -14.10
CA ALA A 72 13.52 15.38 -15.49
C ALA A 72 12.49 16.24 -16.26
N ARG A 73 11.97 17.34 -15.66
CA ARG A 73 10.90 18.20 -16.20
C ARG A 73 9.62 17.42 -16.58
N ALA A 74 9.35 16.32 -15.88
CA ALA A 74 8.14 15.54 -16.05
C ALA A 74 7.10 15.94 -15.02
N SER A 75 5.86 16.15 -15.45
CA SER A 75 4.71 16.40 -14.58
C SER A 75 3.81 15.17 -14.54
N ALA A 76 3.49 14.69 -13.34
CA ALA A 76 2.71 13.47 -13.16
C ALA A 76 1.95 13.48 -11.84
N PHE A 77 0.89 12.64 -11.78
CA PHE A 77 0.32 12.19 -10.51
C PHE A 77 1.24 11.10 -9.94
N ILE A 78 1.64 11.22 -8.68
CA ILE A 78 2.52 10.25 -8.02
C ILE A 78 1.81 9.66 -6.83
N LEU A 79 1.45 8.38 -6.95
CA LEU A 79 0.77 7.62 -5.91
C LEU A 79 1.79 6.81 -5.12
N ALA A 80 1.82 7.01 -3.82
CA ALA A 80 2.64 6.25 -2.89
C ALA A 80 1.80 5.70 -1.74
N GLY A 81 2.31 4.69 -1.07
CA GLY A 81 1.69 4.18 0.15
C GLY A 81 2.67 3.45 1.04
N ASP A 82 2.29 3.35 2.30
CA ASP A 82 2.98 2.53 3.27
C ASP A 82 1.99 1.73 4.10
N THR A 83 2.40 0.55 4.60
CA THR A 83 1.54 -0.36 5.34
C THR A 83 2.25 -0.81 6.61
N VAL A 84 1.65 -0.49 7.76
CA VAL A 84 2.22 -0.73 9.08
C VAL A 84 1.29 -1.61 9.89
N VAL A 85 1.80 -2.74 10.37
CA VAL A 85 1.12 -3.61 11.33
C VAL A 85 1.52 -3.21 12.75
N ALA A 86 0.55 -3.02 13.64
CA ALA A 86 0.82 -2.61 15.01
C ALA A 86 -0.04 -3.32 16.04
N ALA A 87 0.60 -3.79 17.11
CA ALA A 87 -0.05 -4.29 18.31
C ALA A 87 0.03 -3.22 19.42
N GLY A 88 -1.10 -2.54 19.68
CA GLY A 88 -1.11 -1.35 20.54
C GLY A 88 -0.28 -0.22 19.90
N ARG A 89 0.79 0.21 20.59
CA ARG A 89 1.74 1.21 20.10
C ARG A 89 2.99 0.61 19.47
N ARG A 90 3.14 -0.72 19.56
CA ARG A 90 4.31 -1.42 19.02
C ARG A 90 4.14 -1.67 17.54
N ILE A 91 5.01 -1.10 16.73
CA ILE A 91 5.17 -1.42 15.30
C ILE A 91 5.75 -2.84 15.20
N LEU A 92 5.15 -3.65 14.35
CA LEU A 92 5.67 -4.96 13.96
C LEU A 92 6.27 -4.81 12.56
N PRO A 93 7.62 -4.79 12.44
CA PRO A 93 8.28 -4.50 11.18
C PRO A 93 8.08 -5.63 10.16
N LYS A 94 8.61 -5.46 8.96
CA LYS A 94 8.77 -6.54 8.00
C LYS A 94 9.66 -7.62 8.62
N ALA A 95 9.23 -8.87 8.49
CA ALA A 95 10.01 -9.99 8.98
C ALA A 95 11.03 -10.40 7.91
N GLU A 96 12.31 -10.25 8.22
CA GLU A 96 13.43 -10.64 7.36
C GLU A 96 14.04 -11.97 7.84
N THR A 97 13.75 -12.39 9.06
CA THR A 97 14.21 -13.65 9.64
C THR A 97 13.05 -14.43 10.26
N GLU A 98 13.20 -15.74 10.33
CA GLU A 98 12.26 -16.64 10.99
C GLU A 98 11.97 -16.20 12.44
N GLN A 99 13.03 -15.83 13.18
CA GLN A 99 12.88 -15.35 14.55
C GLN A 99 11.97 -14.12 14.66
N GLN A 100 12.10 -13.16 13.74
CA GLN A 100 11.24 -11.98 13.68
C GLN A 100 9.80 -12.35 13.35
N ALA A 101 9.58 -13.29 12.43
CA ALA A 101 8.27 -13.78 12.09
C ALA A 101 7.60 -14.48 13.28
N ARG A 102 8.29 -15.40 13.94
CA ARG A 102 7.80 -16.08 15.14
C ARG A 102 7.46 -15.11 16.26
N ALA A 103 8.31 -14.12 16.52
CA ALA A 103 8.05 -13.08 17.51
C ALA A 103 6.80 -12.28 17.19
N SER A 104 6.61 -11.89 15.93
CA SER A 104 5.42 -11.17 15.48
C SER A 104 4.15 -12.02 15.63
N LEU A 105 4.16 -13.28 15.17
CA LEU A 105 3.03 -14.20 15.30
C LEU A 105 2.65 -14.47 16.77
N SER A 106 3.63 -14.60 17.66
CA SER A 106 3.40 -14.73 19.10
C SER A 106 2.65 -13.52 19.69
N ILE A 107 3.00 -12.30 19.25
CA ILE A 107 2.32 -11.07 19.66
C ILE A 107 0.90 -11.02 19.10
N LEU A 108 0.68 -11.47 17.86
CA LEU A 108 -0.60 -11.40 17.16
C LEU A 108 -1.58 -12.51 17.56
N SER A 109 -1.07 -13.65 18.05
CA SER A 109 -1.87 -14.84 18.40
C SER A 109 -2.97 -14.52 19.41
N GLY A 110 -4.23 -14.83 19.04
CA GLY A 110 -5.42 -14.62 19.88
C GLY A 110 -5.81 -13.15 20.07
N ARG A 111 -5.22 -12.20 19.35
CA ARG A 111 -5.40 -10.76 19.57
C ARG A 111 -5.99 -10.04 18.37
N ARG A 112 -6.56 -8.87 18.66
CA ARG A 112 -6.88 -7.84 17.67
C ARG A 112 -5.69 -6.89 17.54
N HIS A 113 -5.31 -6.62 16.32
CA HIS A 113 -4.25 -5.67 15.99
C HIS A 113 -4.71 -4.70 14.90
N ARG A 114 -3.92 -3.67 14.64
CA ARG A 114 -4.21 -2.64 13.64
C ARG A 114 -3.28 -2.75 12.46
N VAL A 115 -3.83 -2.45 11.28
CA VAL A 115 -3.08 -2.23 10.07
C VAL A 115 -3.36 -0.81 9.60
N TYR A 116 -2.34 0.01 9.61
CA TYR A 116 -2.38 1.39 9.15
C TYR A 116 -1.87 1.45 7.72
N GLY A 117 -2.68 1.96 6.81
CA GLY A 117 -2.28 2.27 5.44
C GLY A 117 -2.16 3.77 5.28
N GLY A 118 -0.95 4.27 5.07
CA GLY A 118 -0.71 5.62 4.60
C GLY A 118 -0.84 5.65 3.09
N ILE A 119 -1.56 6.64 2.55
CA ILE A 119 -1.69 6.91 1.11
C ILE A 119 -1.29 8.35 0.89
N ALA A 120 -0.42 8.60 -0.09
CA ALA A 120 -0.02 9.93 -0.52
C ALA A 120 -0.14 10.04 -2.04
N LEU A 121 -0.71 11.16 -2.49
CA LEU A 121 -0.86 11.51 -3.89
C LEU A 121 -0.25 12.90 -4.11
N CYS A 122 0.88 12.96 -4.81
CA CYS A 122 1.45 14.21 -5.27
C CYS A 122 0.84 14.55 -6.63
N LEU A 123 0.33 15.77 -6.77
CA LEU A 123 -0.33 16.26 -7.97
C LEU A 123 0.67 16.90 -8.93
N PRO A 124 0.31 17.10 -10.21
CA PRO A 124 1.16 17.77 -11.21
C PRO A 124 1.60 19.19 -10.83
N ASP A 125 0.82 19.88 -10.00
CA ASP A 125 1.14 21.22 -9.48
C ASP A 125 2.10 21.20 -8.28
N GLY A 126 2.51 20.01 -7.84
CA GLY A 126 3.39 19.82 -6.68
C GLY A 126 2.65 19.73 -5.35
N SER A 127 1.33 19.95 -5.32
CA SER A 127 0.56 19.79 -4.08
C SER A 127 0.48 18.33 -3.65
N LEU A 128 0.44 18.09 -2.32
CA LEU A 128 0.39 16.76 -1.74
C LEU A 128 -0.95 16.54 -1.03
N ARG A 129 -1.64 15.47 -1.41
CA ARG A 129 -2.81 14.97 -0.68
C ARG A 129 -2.42 13.69 0.05
N GLN A 130 -2.95 13.52 1.25
CA GLN A 130 -2.62 12.36 2.07
C GLN A 130 -3.86 11.80 2.76
N ARG A 131 -3.85 10.50 3.03
CA ARG A 131 -4.90 9.81 3.77
C ARG A 131 -4.33 8.69 4.61
N LEU A 132 -4.84 8.56 5.83
CA LEU A 132 -4.57 7.43 6.71
C LEU A 132 -5.80 6.55 6.78
N VAL A 133 -5.64 5.25 6.52
CA VAL A 133 -6.69 4.25 6.63
C VAL A 133 -6.33 3.26 7.72
N THR A 134 -7.28 2.97 8.61
CA THR A 134 -7.08 2.01 9.70
C THR A 134 -7.98 0.81 9.49
N SER A 135 -7.40 -0.38 9.49
CA SER A 135 -8.13 -1.65 9.53
C SER A 135 -7.72 -2.45 10.75
N HIS A 136 -8.64 -3.24 11.26
CA HIS A 136 -8.38 -4.13 12.38
C HIS A 136 -8.45 -5.58 11.93
N VAL A 137 -7.51 -6.39 12.39
CA VAL A 137 -7.47 -7.82 12.13
C VAL A 137 -7.48 -8.56 13.46
N ARG A 138 -8.30 -9.59 13.56
CA ARG A 138 -8.36 -10.46 14.74
C ARG A 138 -7.87 -11.84 14.38
N PHE A 139 -6.77 -12.27 15.01
CA PHE A 139 -6.27 -13.62 14.90
C PHE A 139 -6.96 -14.55 15.91
N ARG A 140 -7.17 -15.83 15.50
CA ARG A 140 -7.40 -16.88 16.46
C ARG A 140 -6.12 -17.16 17.27
N ARG A 141 -6.25 -17.88 18.38
CA ARG A 141 -5.07 -18.41 19.08
C ARG A 141 -4.35 -19.41 18.18
N LEU A 142 -3.03 -19.24 18.02
CA LEU A 142 -2.18 -20.11 17.24
C LEU A 142 -1.53 -21.16 18.15
N SER A 143 -1.50 -22.40 17.70
CA SER A 143 -0.70 -23.47 18.30
C SER A 143 0.75 -23.39 17.81
N ALA A 144 1.65 -24.13 18.46
CA ALA A 144 3.03 -24.27 17.99
C ALA A 144 3.06 -24.82 16.56
N LEU A 145 2.26 -25.87 16.29
CA LEU A 145 2.17 -26.49 14.97
C LEU A 145 1.68 -25.51 13.87
N ASP A 146 0.74 -24.59 14.21
CA ASP A 146 0.32 -23.56 13.26
C ASP A 146 1.46 -22.63 12.89
N VAL A 147 2.23 -22.22 13.89
CA VAL A 147 3.38 -21.33 13.69
C VAL A 147 4.47 -22.03 12.90
N ASP A 148 4.84 -23.27 13.29
CA ASP A 148 5.87 -24.04 12.60
C ASP A 148 5.52 -24.25 11.13
N HIS A 149 4.31 -24.76 10.85
CA HIS A 149 3.86 -24.93 9.47
C HIS A 149 3.86 -23.62 8.66
N TYR A 150 3.46 -22.50 9.28
CA TYR A 150 3.45 -21.21 8.60
C TYR A 150 4.87 -20.71 8.28
N ILE A 151 5.80 -20.94 9.19
CA ILE A 151 7.22 -20.58 9.02
C ILE A 151 7.83 -21.38 7.87
N ASP A 152 7.59 -22.70 7.85
CA ASP A 152 8.11 -23.60 6.82
C ASP A 152 7.64 -23.22 5.41
N MET A 153 6.41 -22.69 5.29
CA MET A 153 5.86 -22.23 4.01
C MET A 153 6.46 -20.92 3.49
N GLY A 154 7.16 -20.15 4.32
CA GLY A 154 7.86 -18.95 3.91
C GLY A 154 7.01 -17.72 3.60
N ASP A 155 5.68 -17.77 3.75
CA ASP A 155 4.75 -16.67 3.42
C ASP A 155 4.99 -15.39 4.23
N TRP A 156 5.78 -15.46 5.28
CA TRP A 156 6.13 -14.36 6.19
C TRP A 156 7.19 -13.40 5.65
N GLN A 157 8.03 -13.86 4.71
CA GLN A 157 9.22 -13.14 4.26
C GLN A 157 8.86 -11.76 3.69
N GLY A 158 9.52 -10.71 4.20
CA GLY A 158 9.31 -9.33 3.79
C GLY A 158 7.90 -8.78 4.06
N LYS A 159 7.12 -9.40 4.96
CA LYS A 159 5.76 -8.95 5.29
C LYS A 159 5.73 -8.21 6.62
N ALA A 160 5.08 -7.03 6.64
CA ALA A 160 4.83 -6.31 7.87
C ALA A 160 4.04 -7.19 8.87
N GLY A 161 4.53 -7.26 10.11
CA GLY A 161 3.96 -8.16 11.11
C GLY A 161 4.16 -9.65 10.84
N GLY A 162 4.99 -10.02 9.87
CA GLY A 162 5.32 -11.40 9.53
C GLY A 162 4.16 -12.21 8.94
N TYR A 163 3.15 -11.57 8.30
CA TYR A 163 2.07 -12.33 7.68
C TYR A 163 1.52 -11.68 6.40
N ALA A 164 0.98 -12.52 5.51
CA ALA A 164 0.24 -12.10 4.32
C ALA A 164 -1.21 -12.57 4.41
N ILE A 165 -2.17 -11.62 4.45
CA ILE A 165 -3.61 -11.95 4.50
C ILE A 165 -4.09 -12.74 3.28
N GLN A 166 -3.44 -12.56 2.13
CA GLN A 166 -3.77 -13.25 0.87
C GLN A 166 -3.21 -14.67 0.79
N GLY A 167 -2.31 -15.05 1.70
CA GLY A 167 -1.66 -16.36 1.75
C GLY A 167 -2.20 -17.24 2.86
N LEU A 168 -1.35 -18.16 3.33
CA LEU A 168 -1.69 -19.16 4.34
C LEU A 168 -2.19 -18.55 5.66
N ALA A 169 -1.74 -17.31 6.00
CA ALA A 169 -2.21 -16.62 7.20
C ALA A 169 -3.72 -16.31 7.20
N ALA A 170 -4.40 -16.37 6.05
CA ALA A 170 -5.86 -16.20 5.99
C ALA A 170 -6.58 -17.16 6.94
N ARG A 171 -6.06 -18.39 7.13
CA ARG A 171 -6.63 -19.40 8.08
C ARG A 171 -6.52 -19.01 9.56
N PHE A 172 -5.70 -18.00 9.88
CA PHE A 172 -5.53 -17.50 11.23
C PHE A 172 -6.49 -16.36 11.55
N ILE A 173 -7.05 -15.71 10.52
CA ILE A 173 -7.85 -14.51 10.64
C ILE A 173 -9.30 -14.87 10.90
N ARG A 174 -9.78 -14.52 12.10
CA ARG A 174 -11.16 -14.74 12.53
C ARG A 174 -12.11 -13.63 12.07
N ALA A 175 -11.62 -12.40 12.00
CA ALA A 175 -12.43 -11.26 11.62
C ALA A 175 -11.56 -10.09 11.15
N ILE A 176 -12.13 -9.28 10.27
CA ILE A 176 -11.62 -8.02 9.79
C ILE A 176 -12.67 -6.95 10.06
N ASP A 177 -12.23 -5.76 10.47
CA ASP A 177 -13.05 -4.57 10.61
C ASP A 177 -12.32 -3.43 9.86
N GLY A 178 -12.93 -2.93 8.79
CA GLY A 178 -12.32 -1.98 7.85
C GLY A 178 -12.01 -2.59 6.48
N SER A 179 -11.06 -1.99 5.76
CA SER A 179 -10.75 -2.35 4.37
C SER A 179 -9.79 -3.54 4.29
N TYR A 180 -10.22 -4.62 3.61
CA TYR A 180 -9.35 -5.75 3.27
C TYR A 180 -8.19 -5.31 2.37
N SER A 181 -8.47 -4.52 1.34
CA SER A 181 -7.44 -4.07 0.41
C SER A 181 -6.39 -3.17 1.10
N ASN A 182 -6.78 -2.41 2.14
CA ASN A 182 -5.83 -1.69 2.98
C ASN A 182 -4.83 -2.64 3.67
N ILE A 183 -5.30 -3.78 4.17
CA ILE A 183 -4.44 -4.78 4.83
C ILE A 183 -3.45 -5.39 3.82
N VAL A 184 -3.88 -5.59 2.58
CA VAL A 184 -3.03 -6.08 1.48
C VAL A 184 -1.96 -5.06 1.10
N GLY A 185 -2.33 -3.74 1.04
CA GLY A 185 -1.37 -2.70 0.69
C GLY A 185 -1.92 -1.33 0.30
N PHE A 186 -3.18 -1.26 -0.18
CA PHE A 186 -3.90 -0.02 -0.50
C PHE A 186 -5.38 -0.16 -0.20
N SER A 187 -5.98 0.82 0.45
CA SER A 187 -7.43 0.97 0.43
C SER A 187 -7.86 1.44 -0.96
N LEU A 188 -8.42 0.53 -1.76
CA LEU A 188 -8.82 0.85 -3.14
C LEU A 188 -9.89 1.93 -3.20
N TYR A 189 -10.83 1.93 -2.24
CA TYR A 189 -11.83 3.00 -2.11
C TYR A 189 -11.17 4.38 -1.95
N ASP A 190 -10.22 4.48 -1.01
CA ASP A 190 -9.56 5.76 -0.72
C ASP A 190 -8.63 6.20 -1.86
N VAL A 191 -7.93 5.27 -2.51
CA VAL A 191 -7.10 5.57 -3.68
C VAL A 191 -7.96 6.10 -4.82
N ALA A 192 -9.06 5.42 -5.17
CA ALA A 192 -9.97 5.87 -6.22
C ALA A 192 -10.55 7.26 -5.90
N ALA A 193 -11.07 7.45 -4.68
CA ALA A 193 -11.62 8.74 -4.25
C ALA A 193 -10.59 9.88 -4.29
N MET A 194 -9.32 9.62 -3.94
CA MET A 194 -8.24 10.61 -4.01
C MET A 194 -7.89 10.99 -5.44
N LEU A 195 -7.81 10.01 -6.35
CA LEU A 195 -7.53 10.23 -7.76
C LEU A 195 -8.68 10.98 -8.43
N ASP A 196 -9.94 10.58 -8.18
CA ASP A 196 -11.13 11.26 -8.70
C ASP A 196 -11.21 12.72 -8.25
N ALA A 197 -11.02 12.95 -6.94
CA ALA A 197 -11.01 14.31 -6.38
C ALA A 197 -9.84 15.16 -6.88
N ALA A 198 -8.75 14.53 -7.33
CA ALA A 198 -7.62 15.20 -7.96
C ALA A 198 -7.81 15.46 -9.45
N GLY A 199 -8.91 14.98 -10.03
CA GLY A 199 -9.23 15.12 -11.45
C GLY A 199 -8.43 14.18 -12.35
N TRP A 200 -7.78 13.16 -11.81
CA TRP A 200 -7.14 12.12 -12.62
C TRP A 200 -8.21 11.31 -13.36
N ARG A 201 -8.02 11.13 -14.65
CA ARG A 201 -8.87 10.29 -15.51
C ARG A 201 -7.97 9.27 -16.18
N GLY A 202 -8.15 8.01 -15.84
CA GLY A 202 -7.44 6.90 -16.50
C GLY A 202 -7.68 6.88 -18.02
N ALA A 203 -6.86 6.16 -18.73
CA ALA A 203 -6.92 6.06 -20.20
C ALA A 203 -8.28 5.56 -20.75
N GLU A 204 -9.15 4.98 -19.90
CA GLU A 204 -10.42 4.37 -20.32
C GLU A 204 -11.66 5.24 -20.10
N GLN A 205 -11.54 6.49 -19.63
CA GLN A 205 -12.69 7.42 -19.54
C GLN A 205 -12.78 8.38 -20.74
N LEU A 206 -12.30 7.99 -21.91
CA LEU A 206 -12.72 8.62 -23.14
C LEU A 206 -14.19 8.24 -23.38
N PRO A 207 -15.10 9.21 -23.58
CA PRO A 207 -16.48 8.89 -23.88
C PRO A 207 -16.53 7.95 -25.07
N SER A 208 -17.24 6.84 -24.93
CA SER A 208 -17.54 5.95 -26.05
C SER A 208 -18.09 6.80 -27.18
N GLN A 209 -17.39 6.88 -28.30
CA GLN A 209 -17.94 7.49 -29.51
C GLN A 209 -19.27 6.81 -29.78
N SER A 210 -20.33 7.59 -29.73
CA SER A 210 -21.68 7.15 -30.12
C SER A 210 -21.57 6.48 -31.50
N PRO A 211 -22.21 5.33 -31.71
CA PRO A 211 -22.20 4.71 -33.04
C PRO A 211 -22.77 5.68 -34.05
N PRO A 212 -22.26 5.70 -35.28
CA PRO A 212 -22.77 6.56 -36.34
C PRO A 212 -24.27 6.28 -36.53
N SER A 213 -25.10 7.30 -36.40
CA SER A 213 -26.53 7.26 -36.73
C SER A 213 -26.67 6.81 -38.20
N LYS A 214 -27.44 5.72 -38.39
CA LYS A 214 -27.89 5.26 -39.73
C LYS A 214 -28.86 6.23 -40.32
#